data_b34acef304573c49aefc6e6d47963bbb
#
_entry.id   b34acef304573c49aefc6e6d47963bbb
#
_cell.length_a   1.000
_cell.length_b   1.000
_cell.length_c   1.000
_cell.angle_alpha   90.00
_cell.angle_beta   90.00
_cell.angle_gamma   90.00
#
_symmetry.space_group_name_H-M   'P 1'
#
loop_
_entity.id
_entity.type
_entity.pdbx_description
1 polymer ?
#
loop_
_entity_poly.entity_id
_entity_poly.type
_entity_poly.pdbx_seq_one_letter_code
_entity_poly.pdbx_strand_id
1 'polypeptide(L)'
;ELCPIHFEIATKVNQFKVNDFVAESIHGKLISNKKSIKLSALKMAALDGTINGEISFQNWGDSYLLDIQSELRKVNIKKLFSQFNNFYQNEITAKNISGILNGNVVTKVILDQNYKPILPKIYAKSKITIDNGALSEYEPLKELSSFVNIKDLENVKFKTLSNSIEIFDQTIFIPKMKIENNALNLQLEGTHTFDNLMSYAMEISVAELLATKANWIAKKAEKRIERNKNGGLTAYVIMEGTPDDLKIKYDRSTVKENLKEEIKNEKKRFIKTLKGENTLQDQEKKTKNYDDIWDE
;
A
#
# COMPACT_ATOMS: atom_id res chain seq x y z
N GLU A 1 -6.46 32.57 -5.95
CA GLU A 1 -5.30 32.34 -6.85
C GLU A 1 -4.11 31.88 -6.00
N LEU A 2 -3.43 30.79 -6.40
CA LEU A 2 -2.24 30.28 -5.68
C LEU A 2 -1.02 31.16 -5.89
N CYS A 3 -0.83 31.62 -7.12
CA CYS A 3 0.26 32.53 -7.47
C CYS A 3 -0.16 33.36 -8.69
N PRO A 4 -0.18 34.69 -8.59
CA PRO A 4 -0.61 35.56 -9.70
C PRO A 4 0.42 35.63 -10.84
N ILE A 5 1.64 35.13 -10.60
CA ILE A 5 2.78 35.26 -11.51
C ILE A 5 3.02 33.92 -12.20
N HIS A 6 3.20 33.97 -13.52
CA HIS A 6 3.71 32.81 -14.27
C HIS A 6 5.23 32.87 -14.31
N PHE A 7 5.87 31.80 -13.85
CA PHE A 7 7.32 31.65 -13.94
C PHE A 7 7.73 30.19 -14.09
N GLU A 8 8.94 30.02 -14.60
CA GLU A 8 9.62 28.73 -14.69
C GLU A 8 11.06 28.93 -14.22
N ILE A 9 11.48 28.21 -13.17
CA ILE A 9 12.77 28.37 -12.53
C ILE A 9 13.42 27.00 -12.35
N ALA A 10 14.66 26.83 -12.86
CA ALA A 10 15.47 25.70 -12.49
C ALA A 10 15.88 25.83 -11.03
N THR A 11 15.62 24.81 -10.24
CA THR A 11 15.89 24.80 -8.79
C THR A 11 16.99 23.81 -8.44
N LYS A 12 17.86 24.24 -7.55
CA LYS A 12 18.85 23.40 -6.89
C LYS A 12 18.86 23.72 -5.41
N VAL A 13 18.55 22.71 -4.59
CA VAL A 13 18.51 22.84 -3.13
C VAL A 13 19.44 21.77 -2.54
N ASN A 14 20.39 22.20 -1.70
CA ASN A 14 21.34 21.26 -1.11
C ASN A 14 20.67 20.33 -0.12
N GLN A 15 19.81 20.86 0.75
CA GLN A 15 19.07 20.10 1.73
C GLN A 15 17.70 20.71 1.98
N PHE A 16 16.72 19.85 2.14
CA PHE A 16 15.36 20.20 2.58
C PHE A 16 14.99 19.29 3.74
N LYS A 17 14.44 19.88 4.79
CA LYS A 17 13.96 19.15 5.96
C LYS A 17 12.56 19.59 6.34
N VAL A 18 11.67 18.61 6.55
CA VAL A 18 10.35 18.84 7.12
C VAL A 18 10.04 17.70 8.11
N ASN A 19 9.80 18.04 9.36
CA ASN A 19 9.72 17.08 10.46
C ASN A 19 10.96 16.17 10.45
N ASP A 20 10.78 14.85 10.35
CA ASP A 20 11.85 13.86 10.31
C ASP A 20 12.31 13.53 8.89
N PHE A 21 11.58 13.98 7.86
CA PHE A 21 11.96 13.76 6.47
C PHE A 21 13.10 14.69 6.07
N VAL A 22 14.17 14.10 5.53
CA VAL A 22 15.35 14.81 5.02
C VAL A 22 15.60 14.37 3.58
N ALA A 23 15.71 15.35 2.69
CA ALA A 23 16.13 15.15 1.31
C ALA A 23 17.35 16.05 1.00
N GLU A 24 18.24 15.54 0.17
CA GLU A 24 19.49 16.20 -0.22
C GLU A 24 19.65 16.20 -1.74
N SER A 25 20.53 17.09 -2.23
CA SER A 25 20.86 17.18 -3.66
C SER A 25 19.62 17.29 -4.54
N ILE A 26 18.69 18.13 -4.16
CA ILE A 26 17.40 18.28 -4.83
C ILE A 26 17.58 19.13 -6.07
N HIS A 27 17.15 18.60 -7.21
CA HIS A 27 17.12 19.29 -8.49
C HIS A 27 15.72 19.18 -9.08
N GLY A 28 15.27 20.21 -9.76
CA GLY A 28 13.98 20.21 -10.42
C GLY A 28 13.71 21.52 -11.14
N LYS A 29 12.52 21.62 -11.69
CA LYS A 29 12.00 22.80 -12.36
C LYS A 29 10.72 23.22 -11.68
N LEU A 30 10.72 24.37 -11.05
CA LEU A 30 9.54 24.96 -10.42
C LEU A 30 8.78 25.78 -11.46
N ILE A 31 7.54 25.43 -11.69
CA ILE A 31 6.64 26.08 -12.65
C ILE A 31 5.44 26.59 -11.87
N SER A 32 5.12 27.84 -12.04
CA SER A 32 3.93 28.45 -11.43
C SER A 32 3.02 29.06 -12.47
N ASN A 33 1.72 28.96 -12.24
CA ASN A 33 0.68 29.68 -12.94
C ASN A 33 -0.43 30.04 -11.95
N LYS A 34 -1.45 30.79 -12.41
CA LYS A 34 -2.53 31.30 -11.52
C LYS A 34 -3.24 30.20 -10.72
N LYS A 35 -3.26 28.97 -11.19
CA LYS A 35 -4.05 27.87 -10.62
C LYS A 35 -3.21 26.77 -9.99
N SER A 36 -1.91 26.67 -10.33
CA SER A 36 -1.08 25.57 -9.89
C SER A 36 0.37 25.96 -9.69
N ILE A 37 1.03 25.25 -8.79
CA ILE A 37 2.49 25.24 -8.61
C ILE A 37 2.93 23.79 -8.85
N LYS A 38 3.90 23.59 -9.75
CA LYS A 38 4.40 22.29 -10.10
C LYS A 38 5.93 22.24 -9.95
N LEU A 39 6.44 21.20 -9.30
CA LEU A 39 7.85 20.84 -9.29
C LEU A 39 8.02 19.63 -10.20
N SER A 40 8.53 19.85 -11.41
CA SER A 40 8.76 18.82 -12.42
C SER A 40 10.22 18.41 -12.51
N ALA A 41 10.49 17.27 -13.14
CA ALA A 41 11.83 16.68 -13.27
C ALA A 41 12.59 16.63 -11.92
N LEU A 42 11.83 16.38 -10.84
CA LEU A 42 12.38 16.28 -9.50
C LEU A 42 13.33 15.09 -9.40
N LYS A 43 14.51 15.34 -8.86
CA LYS A 43 15.48 14.32 -8.45
C LYS A 43 16.03 14.70 -7.09
N MET A 44 16.06 13.74 -6.17
CA MET A 44 16.63 13.96 -4.82
C MET A 44 17.19 12.68 -4.25
N ALA A 45 18.17 12.81 -3.37
CA ALA A 45 18.63 11.75 -2.49
C ALA A 45 17.83 11.81 -1.19
N ALA A 46 17.20 10.72 -0.80
CA ALA A 46 16.46 10.61 0.45
C ALA A 46 16.32 9.14 0.86
N LEU A 47 16.15 8.88 2.14
CA LEU A 47 15.85 7.53 2.67
C LEU A 47 16.88 6.47 2.25
N ASP A 48 18.16 6.82 2.17
CA ASP A 48 19.30 6.03 1.65
C ASP A 48 19.21 5.67 0.16
N GLY A 49 18.24 6.20 -0.56
CA GLY A 49 18.00 5.94 -1.97
C GLY A 49 17.83 7.22 -2.77
N THR A 50 17.19 7.11 -3.91
CA THR A 50 16.84 8.25 -4.77
C THR A 50 15.35 8.25 -5.07
N ILE A 51 14.79 9.45 -5.12
CA ILE A 51 13.40 9.70 -5.50
C ILE A 51 13.41 10.64 -6.69
N ASN A 52 12.79 10.20 -7.78
CA ASN A 52 12.55 11.01 -8.97
C ASN A 52 11.06 11.22 -9.14
N GLY A 53 10.64 12.27 -9.82
CA GLY A 53 9.22 12.41 -10.11
C GLY A 53 8.77 13.84 -10.34
N GLU A 54 7.51 14.09 -10.01
CA GLU A 54 6.92 15.41 -10.02
C GLU A 54 5.87 15.57 -8.91
N ILE A 55 5.68 16.81 -8.49
CA ILE A 55 4.68 17.20 -7.51
C ILE A 55 3.93 18.38 -8.08
N SER A 56 2.60 18.33 -8.08
CA SER A 56 1.79 19.50 -8.40
C SER A 56 0.80 19.81 -7.28
N PHE A 57 0.61 21.07 -7.05
CA PHE A 57 -0.35 21.62 -6.10
C PHE A 57 -1.24 22.61 -6.83
N GLN A 58 -2.55 22.40 -6.77
CA GLN A 58 -3.51 23.21 -7.52
C GLN A 58 -4.81 23.44 -6.76
N ASN A 59 -5.50 24.54 -7.11
CA ASN A 59 -6.85 24.78 -6.62
C ASN A 59 -7.82 23.73 -7.15
N TRP A 60 -8.71 23.25 -6.27
CA TRP A 60 -9.71 22.21 -6.57
C TRP A 60 -11.07 22.60 -5.93
N GLY A 61 -11.82 23.48 -6.59
CA GLY A 61 -13.00 24.11 -5.99
C GLY A 61 -12.63 24.91 -4.74
N ASP A 62 -13.26 24.58 -3.62
CA ASP A 62 -12.97 25.16 -2.30
C ASP A 62 -11.86 24.40 -1.53
N SER A 63 -11.10 23.59 -2.23
CA SER A 63 -10.05 22.74 -1.68
C SER A 63 -8.78 22.85 -2.51
N TYR A 64 -7.77 22.05 -2.20
CA TYR A 64 -6.55 21.93 -2.98
C TYR A 64 -6.31 20.48 -3.36
N LEU A 65 -5.78 20.25 -4.56
CA LEU A 65 -5.30 18.94 -4.98
C LEU A 65 -3.76 18.95 -4.95
N LEU A 66 -3.21 18.02 -4.18
CA LEU A 66 -1.81 17.62 -4.23
C LEU A 66 -1.70 16.34 -5.04
N ASP A 67 -0.98 16.39 -6.16
CA ASP A 67 -0.71 15.25 -7.05
C ASP A 67 0.79 14.97 -7.04
N ILE A 68 1.17 13.74 -6.72
CA ILE A 68 2.55 13.30 -6.58
C ILE A 68 2.75 12.06 -7.45
N GLN A 69 3.68 12.12 -8.36
CA GLN A 69 4.16 10.97 -9.12
C GLN A 69 5.62 10.75 -8.79
N SER A 70 5.98 9.57 -8.33
CA SER A 70 7.33 9.29 -7.89
C SER A 70 7.84 7.93 -8.33
N GLU A 71 9.11 7.87 -8.69
CA GLU A 71 9.89 6.67 -8.86
C GLU A 71 10.88 6.56 -7.69
N LEU A 72 10.78 5.48 -6.95
CA LEU A 72 11.60 5.16 -5.79
C LEU A 72 12.68 4.17 -6.21
N ARG A 73 13.94 4.46 -5.94
CA ARG A 73 15.06 3.56 -6.23
C ARG A 73 15.93 3.36 -5.00
N LYS A 74 16.06 2.10 -4.59
CA LYS A 74 16.87 1.65 -3.45
C LYS A 74 16.51 2.35 -2.13
N VAL A 75 15.25 2.70 -1.93
CA VAL A 75 14.78 3.36 -0.72
C VAL A 75 14.78 2.39 0.46
N ASN A 76 15.34 2.80 1.58
CA ASN A 76 15.31 2.05 2.83
C ASN A 76 13.90 2.13 3.43
N ILE A 77 13.16 1.02 3.41
CA ILE A 77 11.76 1.00 3.85
C ILE A 77 11.60 1.33 5.34
N LYS A 78 12.58 0.93 6.18
CA LYS A 78 12.57 1.28 7.60
C LYS A 78 12.67 2.78 7.82
N LYS A 79 13.53 3.47 7.05
CA LYS A 79 13.62 4.94 7.08
C LYS A 79 12.37 5.60 6.53
N LEU A 80 11.77 5.02 5.49
CA LEU A 80 10.50 5.50 4.96
C LEU A 80 9.43 5.51 6.06
N PHE A 81 9.24 4.40 6.76
CA PHE A 81 8.27 4.32 7.84
C PHE A 81 8.62 5.28 8.99
N SER A 82 9.89 5.33 9.45
CA SER A 82 10.26 6.19 10.57
C SER A 82 10.12 7.68 10.26
N GLN A 83 10.53 8.13 9.07
CA GLN A 83 10.49 9.55 8.71
C GLN A 83 9.09 10.06 8.36
N PHE A 84 8.17 9.15 8.01
CA PHE A 84 6.76 9.47 7.78
C PHE A 84 5.86 9.06 8.95
N ASN A 85 6.43 8.97 10.19
CA ASN A 85 5.71 8.65 11.42
C ASN A 85 4.82 7.40 11.26
N ASN A 86 5.38 6.32 10.66
CA ASN A 86 4.70 5.07 10.36
C ASN A 86 3.37 5.26 9.59
N PHE A 87 3.22 6.34 8.82
CA PHE A 87 1.99 6.71 8.13
C PHE A 87 0.78 6.85 9.08
N TYR A 88 1.04 7.28 10.34
CA TYR A 88 0.06 7.46 11.41
C TYR A 88 -0.70 6.17 11.80
N GLN A 89 -0.12 5.01 11.54
CA GLN A 89 -0.63 3.71 11.96
C GLN A 89 0.36 3.02 12.91
N ASN A 90 -0.10 2.04 13.71
CA ASN A 90 0.70 1.37 14.74
C ASN A 90 0.94 -0.11 14.46
N GLU A 91 0.38 -0.67 13.39
CA GLU A 91 0.41 -2.09 13.10
C GLU A 91 1.77 -2.53 12.52
N ILE A 92 2.15 -1.95 11.40
CA ILE A 92 3.47 -2.17 10.79
C ILE A 92 4.27 -0.89 10.94
N THR A 93 5.26 -0.92 11.81
CA THR A 93 6.09 0.25 12.11
C THR A 93 7.52 0.07 11.59
N ALA A 94 8.31 1.11 11.66
CA ALA A 94 9.75 1.04 11.37
C ALA A 94 10.50 -0.01 12.22
N LYS A 95 9.93 -0.50 13.33
CA LYS A 95 10.51 -1.58 14.15
C LYS A 95 10.28 -2.94 13.51
N ASN A 96 9.14 -3.11 12.87
CA ASN A 96 8.69 -4.40 12.33
C ASN A 96 9.22 -4.67 10.93
N ILE A 97 9.42 -3.63 10.09
CA ILE A 97 9.72 -3.82 8.67
C ILE A 97 11.14 -3.39 8.30
N SER A 98 11.77 -4.16 7.41
CA SER A 98 13.05 -3.81 6.79
C SER A 98 13.10 -4.30 5.34
N GLY A 99 14.06 -3.74 4.57
CA GLY A 99 14.28 -4.09 3.17
C GLY A 99 14.56 -2.87 2.31
N ILE A 100 14.81 -3.13 1.04
CA ILE A 100 15.10 -2.12 0.01
C ILE A 100 13.93 -2.02 -0.93
N LEU A 101 13.28 -0.87 -0.95
CA LEU A 101 12.10 -0.59 -1.75
C LEU A 101 12.48 0.05 -3.08
N ASN A 102 11.95 -0.50 -4.16
CA ASN A 102 11.95 0.08 -5.50
C ASN A 102 10.50 0.16 -6.00
N GLY A 103 10.16 1.13 -6.83
CA GLY A 103 8.84 1.17 -7.45
C GLY A 103 8.38 2.53 -7.89
N ASN A 104 7.16 2.55 -8.42
CA ASN A 104 6.46 3.77 -8.81
C ASN A 104 5.25 3.97 -7.91
N VAL A 105 5.03 5.21 -7.50
CA VAL A 105 3.91 5.60 -6.65
C VAL A 105 3.25 6.84 -7.23
N VAL A 106 1.96 6.77 -7.41
CA VAL A 106 1.11 7.92 -7.73
C VAL A 106 0.19 8.17 -6.54
N THR A 107 0.17 9.38 -6.03
CA THR A 107 -0.66 9.76 -4.89
C THR A 107 -1.40 11.06 -5.20
N LYS A 108 -2.70 11.07 -4.93
CA LYS A 108 -3.55 12.26 -4.98
C LYS A 108 -4.18 12.50 -3.62
N VAL A 109 -4.05 13.69 -3.12
CA VAL A 109 -4.58 14.09 -1.82
C VAL A 109 -5.40 15.36 -1.99
N ILE A 110 -6.67 15.32 -1.63
CA ILE A 110 -7.47 16.52 -1.48
C ILE A 110 -7.20 17.11 -0.09
N LEU A 111 -6.80 18.36 -0.05
CA LEU A 111 -6.57 19.11 1.17
C LEU A 111 -7.71 20.12 1.38
N ASP A 112 -8.13 20.32 2.62
CA ASP A 112 -9.09 21.38 2.98
C ASP A 112 -8.46 22.78 2.88
N GLN A 113 -9.22 23.81 3.21
CA GLN A 113 -8.76 25.20 3.18
C GLN A 113 -7.61 25.49 4.16
N ASN A 114 -7.41 24.64 5.17
CA ASN A 114 -6.31 24.71 6.13
C ASN A 114 -5.13 23.80 5.74
N TYR A 115 -5.10 23.30 4.50
CA TYR A 115 -4.08 22.38 3.97
C TYR A 115 -4.02 21.04 4.71
N LYS A 116 -5.09 20.61 5.37
CA LYS A 116 -5.17 19.30 6.03
C LYS A 116 -5.72 18.26 5.07
N PRO A 117 -5.14 17.05 5.02
CA PRO A 117 -5.64 15.97 4.20
C PRO A 117 -7.07 15.56 4.58
N ILE A 118 -7.93 15.43 3.59
CA ILE A 118 -9.26 14.83 3.75
C ILE A 118 -9.09 13.32 3.55
N LEU A 119 -8.97 12.56 4.64
CA LEU A 119 -8.57 11.15 4.61
C LEU A 119 -9.37 10.27 3.64
N PRO A 120 -10.72 10.35 3.58
CA PRO A 120 -11.49 9.57 2.61
C PRO A 120 -11.21 9.93 1.14
N LYS A 121 -10.56 11.07 0.88
CA LYS A 121 -10.20 11.55 -0.46
C LYS A 121 -8.72 11.36 -0.79
N ILE A 122 -8.02 10.55 -0.02
CA ILE A 122 -6.67 10.11 -0.36
C ILE A 122 -6.78 8.96 -1.35
N TYR A 123 -6.09 9.11 -2.47
CA TYR A 123 -5.87 8.04 -3.42
C TYR A 123 -4.38 7.79 -3.59
N ALA A 124 -3.97 6.52 -3.58
CA ALA A 124 -2.63 6.14 -3.97
C ALA A 124 -2.65 4.84 -4.77
N LYS A 125 -1.78 4.76 -5.76
CA LYS A 125 -1.51 3.55 -6.53
C LYS A 125 -0.02 3.35 -6.62
N SER A 126 0.42 2.13 -6.34
CA SER A 126 1.84 1.80 -6.36
C SER A 126 2.09 0.48 -7.08
N LYS A 127 3.22 0.39 -7.74
CA LYS A 127 3.83 -0.87 -8.16
C LYS A 127 5.19 -0.93 -7.52
N ILE A 128 5.35 -1.80 -6.54
CA ILE A 128 6.54 -1.83 -5.68
C ILE A 128 7.20 -3.21 -5.68
N THR A 129 8.48 -3.20 -5.41
CA THR A 129 9.29 -4.38 -5.12
C THR A 129 10.12 -4.09 -3.89
N ILE A 130 10.09 -5.01 -2.92
CA ILE A 130 10.92 -4.96 -1.71
C ILE A 130 11.90 -6.12 -1.78
N ASP A 131 13.18 -5.80 -1.82
CA ASP A 131 14.27 -6.77 -1.85
C ASP A 131 14.90 -6.92 -0.46
N ASN A 132 15.31 -8.16 -0.14
CA ASN A 132 15.95 -8.52 1.13
C ASN A 132 15.14 -8.00 2.34
N GLY A 133 13.82 -8.23 2.28
CA GLY A 133 12.90 -7.75 3.28
C GLY A 133 12.74 -8.68 4.46
N ALA A 134 12.35 -8.10 5.59
CA ALA A 134 11.89 -8.85 6.74
C ALA A 134 10.70 -8.15 7.42
N LEU A 135 9.81 -8.98 7.96
CA LEU A 135 8.75 -8.58 8.87
C LEU A 135 9.00 -9.27 10.21
N SER A 136 9.28 -8.49 11.25
CA SER A 136 9.65 -8.99 12.57
C SER A 136 8.64 -8.54 13.61
N GLU A 137 8.36 -9.42 14.59
CA GLU A 137 7.50 -9.11 15.74
C GLU A 137 6.11 -8.56 15.34
N TYR A 138 5.55 -9.07 14.24
CA TYR A 138 4.21 -8.69 13.79
C TYR A 138 3.19 -9.69 14.35
N GLU A 139 2.49 -9.29 15.41
CA GLU A 139 1.60 -10.15 16.19
C GLU A 139 0.57 -10.93 15.35
N PRO A 140 -0.10 -10.34 14.34
CA PRO A 140 -1.07 -11.07 13.55
C PRO A 140 -0.52 -12.32 12.87
N LEU A 141 0.80 -12.41 12.61
CA LEU A 141 1.40 -13.64 12.06
C LEU A 141 1.40 -14.80 13.05
N LYS A 142 1.39 -14.54 14.35
CA LYS A 142 1.37 -15.60 15.38
C LYS A 142 0.10 -16.45 15.30
N GLU A 143 -0.97 -15.91 14.77
CA GLU A 143 -2.21 -16.63 14.50
C GLU A 143 -2.03 -17.78 13.48
N LEU A 144 -0.98 -17.70 12.65
CA LEU A 144 -0.60 -18.78 11.74
C LEU A 144 0.21 -19.90 12.43
N SER A 145 0.40 -19.85 13.74
CA SER A 145 1.17 -20.85 14.53
C SER A 145 0.59 -22.27 14.47
N SER A 146 -0.66 -22.42 14.04
CA SER A 146 -1.22 -23.75 13.76
C SER A 146 -0.61 -24.43 12.52
N PHE A 147 0.07 -23.67 11.63
CA PHE A 147 0.72 -24.17 10.42
C PHE A 147 2.25 -24.20 10.53
N VAL A 148 2.82 -23.29 11.33
CA VAL A 148 4.27 -23.04 11.38
C VAL A 148 4.70 -22.89 12.83
N ASN A 149 5.98 -23.16 13.11
CA ASN A 149 6.54 -22.90 14.42
C ASN A 149 6.49 -21.38 14.69
N ILE A 150 5.99 -20.99 15.84
CA ILE A 150 5.85 -19.59 16.24
C ILE A 150 7.18 -18.83 16.16
N LYS A 151 8.30 -19.47 16.45
CA LYS A 151 9.63 -18.87 16.31
C LYS A 151 10.00 -18.50 14.89
N ASP A 152 9.50 -19.23 13.90
CA ASP A 152 9.74 -18.92 12.49
C ASP A 152 8.90 -17.72 12.04
N LEU A 153 7.79 -17.42 12.76
CA LEU A 153 6.92 -16.29 12.53
C LEU A 153 7.38 -14.99 13.21
N GLU A 154 8.28 -15.07 14.19
CA GLU A 154 8.85 -13.91 14.86
C GLU A 154 9.73 -13.05 13.93
N ASN A 155 10.31 -13.67 12.89
CA ASN A 155 11.17 -12.97 11.93
C ASN A 155 11.03 -13.59 10.53
N VAL A 156 10.02 -13.17 9.82
CA VAL A 156 9.70 -13.62 8.47
C VAL A 156 10.54 -12.85 7.45
N LYS A 157 11.48 -13.56 6.82
CA LYS A 157 12.40 -13.00 5.82
C LYS A 157 12.01 -13.46 4.43
N PHE A 158 12.00 -12.53 3.49
CA PHE A 158 11.76 -12.80 2.07
C PHE A 158 12.84 -12.17 1.19
N LYS A 159 13.17 -12.85 0.10
CA LYS A 159 14.20 -12.36 -0.84
C LYS A 159 13.66 -11.18 -1.66
N THR A 160 12.49 -11.36 -2.23
CA THR A 160 11.82 -10.33 -3.03
C THR A 160 10.31 -10.47 -2.85
N LEU A 161 9.65 -9.34 -2.62
CA LEU A 161 8.20 -9.23 -2.59
C LEU A 161 7.80 -8.14 -3.58
N SER A 162 6.92 -8.47 -4.51
CA SER A 162 6.40 -7.51 -5.50
C SER A 162 4.89 -7.46 -5.47
N ASN A 163 4.34 -6.25 -5.47
CA ASN A 163 2.89 -6.06 -5.56
C ASN A 163 2.52 -4.70 -6.14
N SER A 164 1.25 -4.57 -6.51
CA SER A 164 0.60 -3.31 -6.87
C SER A 164 -0.46 -3.01 -5.81
N ILE A 165 -0.18 -2.05 -4.93
CA ILE A 165 -1.07 -1.69 -3.83
C ILE A 165 -1.86 -0.45 -4.23
N GLU A 166 -3.15 -0.46 -3.99
CA GLU A 166 -4.03 0.71 -4.16
C GLU A 166 -4.57 1.15 -2.80
N ILE A 167 -4.70 2.46 -2.61
CA ILE A 167 -5.31 3.06 -1.43
C ILE A 167 -6.40 4.00 -1.90
N PHE A 168 -7.62 3.79 -1.44
CA PHE A 168 -8.74 4.71 -1.63
C PHE A 168 -9.79 4.49 -0.54
N ASP A 169 -10.55 5.54 -0.24
CA ASP A 169 -11.57 5.53 0.81
C ASP A 169 -11.07 4.91 2.13
N GLN A 170 -9.90 5.38 2.58
CA GLN A 170 -9.24 4.91 3.81
C GLN A 170 -8.96 3.39 3.86
N THR A 171 -8.95 2.74 2.70
CA THR A 171 -8.72 1.29 2.60
C THR A 171 -7.52 1.00 1.71
N ILE A 172 -6.63 0.16 2.18
CA ILE A 172 -5.49 -0.40 1.45
C ILE A 172 -5.95 -1.69 0.79
N PHE A 173 -5.86 -1.76 -0.52
CA PHE A 173 -6.18 -2.94 -1.32
C PHE A 173 -4.90 -3.64 -1.73
N ILE A 174 -4.78 -4.91 -1.35
CA ILE A 174 -3.63 -5.76 -1.62
C ILE A 174 -4.08 -6.84 -2.60
N PRO A 175 -3.79 -6.70 -3.91
CA PRO A 175 -4.11 -7.74 -4.87
C PRO A 175 -3.30 -9.01 -4.60
N LYS A 176 -3.77 -10.11 -5.16
CA LYS A 176 -3.16 -11.43 -4.97
C LYS A 176 -1.67 -11.39 -5.27
N MET A 177 -0.86 -11.72 -4.26
CA MET A 177 0.59 -11.81 -4.35
C MET A 177 1.11 -13.12 -3.79
N LYS A 178 2.23 -13.59 -4.36
CA LYS A 178 2.98 -14.72 -3.85
C LYS A 178 4.06 -14.23 -2.91
N ILE A 179 4.14 -14.82 -1.74
CA ILE A 179 5.16 -14.53 -0.73
C ILE A 179 5.96 -15.80 -0.47
N GLU A 180 7.21 -15.79 -0.92
CA GLU A 180 8.19 -16.85 -0.62
C GLU A 180 9.09 -16.35 0.50
N ASN A 181 9.08 -17.05 1.62
CA ASN A 181 9.81 -16.64 2.81
C ASN A 181 10.36 -17.87 3.58
N ASN A 182 11.10 -17.60 4.65
CA ASN A 182 11.74 -18.63 5.47
C ASN A 182 10.76 -19.42 6.36
N ALA A 183 9.57 -18.92 6.60
CA ALA A 183 8.58 -19.54 7.49
C ALA A 183 7.60 -20.43 6.72
N LEU A 184 6.94 -19.87 5.69
CA LEU A 184 5.96 -20.57 4.87
C LEU A 184 5.74 -19.87 3.53
N ASN A 185 5.53 -20.63 2.47
CA ASN A 185 5.15 -20.09 1.18
C ASN A 185 3.63 -19.92 1.12
N LEU A 186 3.20 -18.72 0.78
CA LEU A 186 1.78 -18.41 0.71
C LEU A 186 1.44 -17.46 -0.44
N GLN A 187 0.17 -17.49 -0.84
CA GLN A 187 -0.43 -16.43 -1.63
C GLN A 187 -1.41 -15.66 -0.74
N LEU A 188 -1.38 -14.35 -0.82
CA LEU A 188 -2.19 -13.46 0.00
C LEU A 188 -2.87 -12.44 -0.89
N GLU A 189 -4.13 -12.14 -0.60
CA GLU A 189 -4.88 -10.98 -1.10
C GLU A 189 -5.76 -10.44 0.03
N GLY A 190 -6.10 -9.15 -0.01
CA GLY A 190 -6.98 -8.63 1.03
C GLY A 190 -7.08 -7.12 1.09
N THR A 191 -7.70 -6.67 2.16
CA THR A 191 -7.89 -5.26 2.48
C THR A 191 -7.46 -4.96 3.91
N HIS A 192 -7.05 -3.71 4.13
CA HIS A 192 -6.73 -3.18 5.44
C HIS A 192 -7.18 -1.72 5.51
N THR A 193 -8.10 -1.41 6.40
CA THR A 193 -8.59 -0.04 6.58
C THR A 193 -7.68 0.78 7.48
N PHE A 194 -7.78 2.10 7.44
CA PHE A 194 -6.96 2.99 8.28
C PHE A 194 -7.29 2.88 9.78
N ASP A 195 -8.46 2.36 10.12
CA ASP A 195 -8.88 2.02 11.47
C ASP A 195 -8.59 0.56 11.86
N ASN A 196 -7.66 -0.08 11.13
CA ASN A 196 -7.09 -1.40 11.40
C ASN A 196 -8.04 -2.59 11.26
N LEU A 197 -9.15 -2.45 10.53
CA LEU A 197 -9.94 -3.61 10.15
C LEU A 197 -9.24 -4.35 8.99
N MET A 198 -8.91 -5.60 9.20
CA MET A 198 -8.22 -6.48 8.26
C MET A 198 -9.17 -7.52 7.70
N SER A 199 -9.03 -7.80 6.41
CA SER A 199 -9.66 -8.95 5.75
C SER A 199 -8.67 -9.53 4.75
N TYR A 200 -8.04 -10.64 5.10
CA TYR A 200 -7.03 -11.31 4.29
C TYR A 200 -7.45 -12.72 3.93
N ALA A 201 -7.31 -13.06 2.67
CA ALA A 201 -7.44 -14.43 2.17
C ALA A 201 -6.05 -14.98 1.82
N MET A 202 -5.73 -16.14 2.35
CA MET A 202 -4.43 -16.79 2.18
C MET A 202 -4.55 -18.21 1.66
N GLU A 203 -3.72 -18.53 0.68
CA GLU A 203 -3.48 -19.92 0.22
C GLU A 203 -2.10 -20.33 0.70
N ILE A 204 -2.01 -21.21 1.70
CA ILE A 204 -0.75 -21.65 2.31
C ILE A 204 -0.34 -22.98 1.71
N SER A 205 0.88 -23.07 1.16
CA SER A 205 1.44 -24.35 0.68
C SER A 205 1.89 -25.22 1.86
N VAL A 206 1.23 -26.35 2.04
CA VAL A 206 1.48 -27.28 3.17
C VAL A 206 2.48 -28.37 2.80
N ALA A 207 2.73 -28.61 1.52
CA ALA A 207 3.59 -29.69 1.05
C ALA A 207 5.03 -29.59 1.60
N GLU A 208 5.58 -28.38 1.68
CA GLU A 208 6.91 -28.13 2.24
C GLU A 208 6.96 -28.28 3.77
N LEU A 209 5.86 -27.95 4.44
CA LEU A 209 5.72 -28.10 5.89
C LEU A 209 5.68 -29.58 6.31
N LEU A 210 5.04 -30.43 5.52
CA LEU A 210 4.97 -31.88 5.76
C LEU A 210 6.32 -32.57 5.55
N ALA A 211 7.16 -32.05 4.66
CA ALA A 211 8.49 -32.58 4.40
C ALA A 211 9.47 -32.31 5.55
N THR A 212 9.29 -31.24 6.30
CA THR A 212 10.25 -30.79 7.32
C THR A 212 9.86 -31.10 8.77
N LYS A 213 8.56 -31.28 9.10
CA LYS A 213 8.07 -31.46 10.50
C LYS A 213 6.80 -32.36 10.58
N ALA A 214 6.85 -33.54 10.00
CA ALA A 214 5.72 -34.31 9.51
C ALA A 214 4.61 -34.73 10.49
N ASN A 215 4.83 -34.90 11.80
CA ASN A 215 3.90 -35.73 12.60
C ASN A 215 2.82 -34.99 13.40
N TRP A 216 3.03 -33.74 13.80
CA TRP A 216 2.01 -33.04 14.62
C TRP A 216 1.13 -32.09 13.81
N ILE A 217 1.68 -31.49 12.76
CA ILE A 217 0.93 -30.60 11.83
C ILE A 217 -0.08 -31.43 11.03
N ALA A 218 0.32 -32.60 10.54
CA ALA A 218 -0.57 -33.50 9.80
C ALA A 218 -1.83 -33.85 10.58
N LYS A 219 -1.74 -34.23 11.86
CA LYS A 219 -2.88 -34.57 12.70
C LYS A 219 -3.84 -33.42 12.99
N LYS A 220 -3.33 -32.18 13.13
CA LYS A 220 -4.17 -31.01 13.45
C LYS A 220 -4.77 -30.36 12.18
N ALA A 221 -4.08 -30.51 11.06
CA ALA A 221 -4.44 -29.89 9.78
C ALA A 221 -5.23 -30.82 8.83
N GLU A 222 -5.33 -32.13 9.10
CA GLU A 222 -5.97 -33.12 8.21
C GLU A 222 -7.37 -32.73 7.73
N LYS A 223 -8.17 -32.04 8.56
CA LYS A 223 -9.51 -31.56 8.21
C LYS A 223 -9.54 -30.22 7.46
N ARG A 224 -8.38 -29.57 7.27
CA ARG A 224 -8.24 -28.20 6.79
C ARG A 224 -7.38 -28.09 5.55
N ILE A 225 -6.82 -29.21 5.08
CA ILE A 225 -5.92 -29.28 3.94
C ILE A 225 -6.65 -29.86 2.75
N GLU A 226 -6.58 -29.18 1.63
CA GLU A 226 -7.16 -29.62 0.36
C GLU A 226 -6.08 -29.75 -0.71
N ARG A 227 -6.38 -30.50 -1.77
CA ARG A 227 -5.53 -30.51 -2.97
C ARG A 227 -5.91 -29.32 -3.86
N ASN A 228 -4.92 -28.53 -4.22
CA ASN A 228 -5.10 -27.48 -5.21
C ASN A 228 -5.25 -28.06 -6.63
N LYS A 229 -5.56 -27.23 -7.63
CA LYS A 229 -5.74 -27.66 -9.04
C LYS A 229 -4.51 -28.36 -9.62
N ASN A 230 -3.32 -28.16 -9.03
CA ASN A 230 -2.06 -28.75 -9.46
C ASN A 230 -1.65 -29.97 -8.60
N GLY A 231 -2.57 -30.47 -7.73
CA GLY A 231 -2.32 -31.64 -6.88
C GLY A 231 -1.54 -31.37 -5.59
N GLY A 232 -1.08 -30.15 -5.36
CA GLY A 232 -0.38 -29.74 -4.13
C GLY A 232 -1.33 -29.61 -2.93
N LEU A 233 -0.84 -29.92 -1.73
CA LEU A 233 -1.58 -29.73 -0.50
C LEU A 233 -1.60 -28.25 -0.11
N THR A 234 -2.80 -27.68 0.10
CA THR A 234 -3.01 -26.25 0.37
C THR A 234 -4.02 -26.09 1.49
N ALA A 235 -3.72 -25.19 2.43
CA ALA A 235 -4.68 -24.70 3.40
C ALA A 235 -5.21 -23.32 2.95
N TYR A 236 -6.52 -23.16 3.00
CA TYR A 236 -7.20 -21.90 2.73
C TYR A 236 -7.58 -21.25 4.05
N VAL A 237 -7.08 -20.05 4.27
CA VAL A 237 -7.21 -19.31 5.53
C VAL A 237 -7.78 -17.94 5.24
N ILE A 238 -8.81 -17.56 5.98
CA ILE A 238 -9.33 -16.19 6.05
C ILE A 238 -8.97 -15.62 7.41
N MET A 239 -8.39 -14.45 7.42
CA MET A 239 -8.05 -13.69 8.62
C MET A 239 -8.86 -12.40 8.59
N GLU A 240 -9.79 -12.22 9.53
CA GLU A 240 -10.68 -11.08 9.58
C GLU A 240 -10.74 -10.49 11.00
N GLY A 241 -10.79 -9.17 11.09
CA GLY A 241 -10.96 -8.45 12.34
C GLY A 241 -9.90 -7.38 12.56
N THR A 242 -9.82 -6.88 13.77
CA THR A 242 -8.76 -5.98 14.23
C THR A 242 -7.64 -6.78 14.90
N PRO A 243 -6.44 -6.23 15.11
CA PRO A 243 -5.35 -6.93 15.81
C PRO A 243 -5.74 -7.50 17.16
N ASP A 244 -6.64 -6.83 17.90
CA ASP A 244 -7.10 -7.25 19.23
C ASP A 244 -8.23 -8.30 19.19
N ASP A 245 -8.96 -8.41 18.08
CA ASP A 245 -10.05 -9.40 17.87
C ASP A 245 -9.94 -10.03 16.47
N LEU A 246 -8.87 -10.76 16.26
CA LEU A 246 -8.57 -11.40 14.99
C LEU A 246 -9.20 -12.80 14.93
N LYS A 247 -9.97 -13.06 13.90
CA LYS A 247 -10.66 -14.34 13.67
C LYS A 247 -10.05 -15.05 12.48
N ILE A 248 -9.72 -16.32 12.69
CA ILE A 248 -9.23 -17.21 11.64
C ILE A 248 -10.31 -18.20 11.25
N LYS A 249 -10.65 -18.23 9.98
CA LYS A 249 -11.57 -19.18 9.37
C LYS A 249 -10.84 -20.02 8.34
N TYR A 250 -11.28 -21.24 8.18
CA TYR A 250 -10.73 -22.21 7.21
C TYR A 250 -11.82 -22.55 6.22
N ASP A 251 -11.82 -21.90 5.05
CA ASP A 251 -12.84 -22.13 4.03
C ASP A 251 -12.35 -21.77 2.63
N ARG A 252 -12.58 -22.65 1.68
CA ARG A 252 -12.27 -22.44 0.27
C ARG A 252 -13.35 -21.66 -0.47
N SER A 253 -14.61 -21.82 -0.09
CA SER A 253 -15.76 -21.29 -0.85
C SER A 253 -15.90 -19.78 -0.71
N THR A 254 -15.61 -19.26 0.47
CA THR A 254 -15.82 -17.85 0.82
C THR A 254 -14.69 -16.94 0.28
N VAL A 255 -13.48 -17.49 0.08
CA VAL A 255 -12.29 -16.70 -0.29
C VAL A 255 -12.37 -16.09 -1.69
N LYS A 256 -13.09 -16.71 -2.63
CA LYS A 256 -13.01 -16.31 -4.04
C LYS A 256 -14.05 -15.30 -4.51
N GLU A 257 -15.22 -15.27 -3.92
CA GLU A 257 -16.33 -14.49 -4.46
C GLU A 257 -16.54 -13.16 -3.74
N ASN A 258 -16.48 -13.14 -2.42
CA ASN A 258 -16.82 -11.96 -1.65
C ASN A 258 -15.79 -10.83 -1.79
N LEU A 259 -14.51 -11.14 -1.75
CA LEU A 259 -13.45 -10.11 -1.77
C LEU A 259 -13.39 -9.35 -3.10
N LYS A 260 -13.56 -10.06 -4.24
CA LYS A 260 -13.57 -9.41 -5.56
C LYS A 260 -14.75 -8.49 -5.77
N GLU A 261 -15.94 -8.88 -5.27
CA GLU A 261 -17.13 -8.04 -5.38
C GLU A 261 -17.07 -6.83 -4.45
N GLU A 262 -16.57 -7.00 -3.24
CA GLU A 262 -16.39 -5.89 -2.28
C GLU A 262 -15.41 -4.85 -2.82
N ILE A 263 -14.21 -5.26 -3.26
CA ILE A 263 -13.22 -4.37 -3.88
C ILE A 263 -13.81 -3.63 -5.08
N LYS A 264 -14.52 -4.33 -5.97
CA LYS A 264 -15.14 -3.73 -7.15
C LYS A 264 -16.24 -2.72 -6.78
N ASN A 265 -17.04 -3.03 -5.77
CA ASN A 265 -18.14 -2.17 -5.32
C ASN A 265 -17.63 -0.93 -4.60
N GLU A 266 -16.62 -1.06 -3.75
CA GLU A 266 -15.98 0.07 -3.08
C GLU A 266 -15.25 0.98 -4.06
N LYS A 267 -14.50 0.40 -5.02
CA LYS A 267 -13.86 1.18 -6.09
C LYS A 267 -14.89 1.98 -6.90
N LYS A 268 -16.04 1.39 -7.23
CA LYS A 268 -17.13 2.12 -7.91
C LYS A 268 -17.71 3.26 -7.06
N ARG A 269 -17.91 3.04 -5.75
CA ARG A 269 -18.39 4.07 -4.82
C ARG A 269 -17.40 5.23 -4.73
N PHE A 270 -16.11 4.92 -4.59
CA PHE A 270 -15.05 5.92 -4.50
C PHE A 270 -14.95 6.78 -5.78
N ILE A 271 -14.96 6.16 -6.95
CA ILE A 271 -14.97 6.87 -8.25
C ILE A 271 -16.17 7.81 -8.33
N LYS A 272 -17.37 7.37 -7.90
CA LYS A 272 -18.56 8.24 -7.84
C LYS A 272 -18.36 9.42 -6.90
N THR A 273 -17.77 9.20 -5.73
CA THR A 273 -17.48 10.26 -4.75
C THR A 273 -16.47 11.26 -5.30
N LEU A 274 -15.42 10.81 -5.98
CA LEU A 274 -14.43 11.70 -6.64
C LEU A 274 -15.05 12.50 -7.81
N LYS A 275 -16.04 11.93 -8.50
CA LYS A 275 -16.76 12.61 -9.58
C LYS A 275 -17.84 13.59 -9.08
N GLY A 276 -18.06 13.68 -7.78
CA GLY A 276 -19.08 14.57 -7.21
C GLY A 276 -20.52 14.10 -7.42
N GLU A 277 -20.73 12.83 -7.80
CA GLU A 277 -22.04 12.28 -8.15
C GLU A 277 -22.98 12.01 -6.96
N ASN A 278 -22.59 12.41 -5.73
CA ASN A 278 -23.40 12.17 -4.52
C ASN A 278 -23.99 13.41 -3.86
N THR A 279 -23.95 14.59 -4.49
CA THR A 279 -24.81 15.72 -4.09
C THR A 279 -24.91 16.78 -5.20
N LEU A 280 -26.16 17.06 -5.59
CA LEU A 280 -26.62 18.20 -6.39
C LEU A 280 -26.44 18.06 -7.91
N GLN A 281 -27.59 18.03 -8.55
CA GLN A 281 -27.87 18.29 -9.95
C GLN A 281 -27.14 19.55 -10.43
N ASP A 282 -26.69 19.47 -11.69
CA ASP A 282 -26.18 20.58 -12.52
C ASP A 282 -24.73 21.00 -12.34
N GLN A 283 -23.83 20.24 -12.99
CA GLN A 283 -22.82 20.81 -13.89
C GLN A 283 -22.22 19.71 -14.79
N GLU A 284 -22.94 19.34 -15.80
CA GLU A 284 -22.38 18.71 -16.99
C GLU A 284 -21.48 19.71 -17.73
N LYS A 285 -20.29 19.27 -18.00
CA LYS A 285 -19.35 19.51 -19.11
C LYS A 285 -17.95 19.93 -18.65
N LYS A 286 -17.04 19.03 -18.91
CA LYS A 286 -15.56 19.11 -18.86
C LYS A 286 -14.89 18.49 -17.64
N THR A 287 -15.07 17.21 -17.43
CA THR A 287 -14.10 16.39 -16.73
C THR A 287 -13.55 15.35 -17.67
N LYS A 288 -12.24 15.37 -17.90
CA LYS A 288 -11.51 14.25 -18.48
C LYS A 288 -11.85 13.00 -17.69
N ASN A 289 -12.09 11.91 -18.37
CA ASN A 289 -12.43 10.63 -17.76
C ASN A 289 -11.31 10.24 -16.80
N TYR A 290 -11.60 10.00 -15.53
CA TYR A 290 -10.58 9.65 -14.55
C TYR A 290 -9.93 8.29 -14.82
N ASP A 291 -10.62 7.44 -15.60
CA ASP A 291 -10.06 6.16 -16.05
C ASP A 291 -8.89 6.37 -17.04
N ASP A 292 -8.91 7.43 -17.85
CA ASP A 292 -7.86 7.78 -18.81
C ASP A 292 -6.59 8.37 -18.13
N ILE A 293 -6.66 8.72 -16.85
CA ILE A 293 -5.52 9.29 -16.10
C ILE A 293 -4.66 8.18 -15.48
N TRP A 294 -5.20 6.96 -15.44
CA TRP A 294 -4.55 5.84 -14.73
C TRP A 294 -3.96 4.77 -15.65
N ASP A 295 -4.24 4.84 -16.94
CA ASP A 295 -3.78 3.87 -17.96
C ASP A 295 -2.56 4.34 -18.76
N GLU A 296 -1.96 5.50 -18.44
CA GLU A 296 -0.68 5.96 -19.02
C GLU A 296 0.54 5.68 -18.14
#